data_fff2b3b12f334577b7c2207fc94f14e0
#
_entry.id   fff2b3b12f334577b7c2207fc94f14e0
#
_cell.length_a   1.000
_cell.length_b   1.000
_cell.length_c   1.000
_cell.angle_alpha   90.00
_cell.angle_beta   90.00
_cell.angle_gamma   90.00
#
_symmetry.space_group_name_H-M   'P 1'
#
loop_
_entity.id
_entity.type
_entity.pdbx_description
1 polymer ?
#
loop_
_entity_poly.entity_id
_entity_poly.type
_entity_poly.pdbx_seq_one_letter_code
_entity_poly.pdbx_strand_id
1 'polypeptide(L)'
;MSLYAEFRRRVPTLMRCLENARANGRFAHSFLVCCSDPEVRRDFAVVLAELAGCRGAESGVPDPDCDYCRRLEAGTYPEFHTLSPMGKMYFIKVGDRVNPEPNTLRSFLNRFDFTATAAAPRKIGVIYEADRMNDEAQNALLKTLEEPPPDTTLILCTANPASLLPTTRSRCQIVKLPDNGCRFDFDGAPRLFKALFDCCFSSDRDLVTAEAAVQSILEISGGLSAVAEAAADEEFASEMELVGQLDDSAMLKRLAVRRDDAAKGEYMRQRGRFVSAIYTFCAQLYLLSCGVAFADLPNPEVFDGLRPPENITLRQGEFVLREAEELEHTLLFNVSEELALRSFAVNLALFAG
;
A
#
# COMPACT_ATOMS: atom_id res chain seq x y z
N MET A 1 -2.57 -22.13 -4.11
CA MET A 1 -1.56 -22.26 -3.03
C MET A 1 -1.93 -21.23 -1.98
N SER A 2 -1.98 -21.59 -0.68
CA SER A 2 -2.41 -20.64 0.36
C SER A 2 -1.40 -19.49 0.51
N LEU A 3 -1.89 -18.30 0.90
CA LEU A 3 -1.06 -17.12 1.18
C LEU A 3 0.02 -17.45 2.21
N TYR A 4 -0.34 -18.20 3.25
CA TYR A 4 0.60 -18.65 4.27
C TYR A 4 1.79 -19.44 3.69
N ALA A 5 1.53 -20.42 2.80
CA ALA A 5 2.58 -21.22 2.18
C ALA A 5 3.49 -20.37 1.26
N GLU A 6 2.93 -19.36 0.62
CA GLU A 6 3.68 -18.41 -0.19
C GLU A 6 4.67 -17.61 0.66
N PHE A 7 4.18 -16.96 1.74
CA PHE A 7 5.04 -16.16 2.62
C PHE A 7 6.06 -17.01 3.37
N ARG A 8 5.72 -18.25 3.72
CA ARG A 8 6.68 -19.18 4.33
C ARG A 8 7.90 -19.48 3.43
N ARG A 9 7.70 -19.45 2.11
CA ARG A 9 8.79 -19.58 1.13
C ARG A 9 9.51 -18.24 0.91
N ARG A 10 8.77 -17.16 0.83
CA ARG A 10 9.30 -15.82 0.52
C ARG A 10 10.12 -15.24 1.68
N VAL A 11 9.67 -15.41 2.91
CA VAL A 11 10.30 -14.85 4.13
C VAL A 11 10.42 -15.90 5.25
N PRO A 12 11.18 -17.01 5.02
CA PRO A 12 11.17 -18.18 5.91
C PRO A 12 11.62 -17.88 7.33
N THR A 13 12.57 -16.97 7.52
CA THR A 13 13.08 -16.61 8.84
C THR A 13 12.03 -15.85 9.66
N LEU A 14 11.37 -14.88 9.05
CA LEU A 14 10.30 -14.12 9.68
C LEU A 14 9.13 -15.05 10.06
N MET A 15 8.70 -15.90 9.13
CA MET A 15 7.60 -16.84 9.38
C MET A 15 7.91 -17.78 10.54
N ARG A 16 9.11 -18.35 10.60
CA ARG A 16 9.54 -19.17 11.75
C ARG A 16 9.53 -18.41 13.08
N CYS A 17 9.92 -17.13 13.08
CA CYS A 17 9.85 -16.31 14.29
C CYS A 17 8.40 -16.13 14.76
N LEU A 18 7.46 -15.87 13.85
CA LEU A 18 6.04 -15.72 14.15
C LEU A 18 5.39 -17.03 14.62
N GLU A 19 5.68 -18.14 13.92
CA GLU A 19 5.27 -19.50 14.30
C GLU A 19 5.72 -19.86 15.74
N ASN A 20 7.00 -19.62 16.04
CA ASN A 20 7.57 -19.85 17.36
C ASN A 20 6.95 -18.94 18.43
N ALA A 21 6.73 -17.66 18.12
CA ALA A 21 6.07 -16.74 19.04
C ALA A 21 4.65 -17.22 19.39
N ARG A 22 3.93 -17.71 18.39
CA ARG A 22 2.61 -18.30 18.58
C ARG A 22 2.64 -19.59 19.42
N ALA A 23 3.50 -20.54 19.04
CA ALA A 23 3.63 -21.81 19.75
C ALA A 23 3.97 -21.63 21.26
N ASN A 24 4.72 -20.57 21.58
CA ASN A 24 5.09 -20.22 22.94
C ASN A 24 4.11 -19.26 23.66
N GLY A 25 2.94 -18.98 23.08
CA GLY A 25 1.95 -18.07 23.66
C GLY A 25 2.41 -16.61 23.75
N ARG A 26 3.40 -16.21 22.97
CA ARG A 26 3.98 -14.86 22.92
C ARG A 26 3.63 -14.09 21.65
N PHE A 27 2.59 -14.53 20.94
CA PHE A 27 2.12 -13.84 19.74
C PHE A 27 1.55 -12.48 20.11
N ALA A 28 2.06 -11.42 19.48
CA ALA A 28 1.64 -10.06 19.80
C ALA A 28 0.16 -9.84 19.46
N HIS A 29 -0.47 -8.92 20.15
CA HIS A 29 -1.83 -8.48 19.87
C HIS A 29 -1.88 -7.31 18.88
N SER A 30 -0.76 -6.63 18.64
CA SER A 30 -0.66 -5.48 17.74
C SER A 30 0.58 -5.59 16.87
N PHE A 31 0.39 -5.46 15.56
CA PHE A 31 1.45 -5.53 14.56
C PHE A 31 1.50 -4.25 13.73
N LEU A 32 2.70 -3.86 13.30
CA LEU A 32 2.93 -2.84 12.28
C LEU A 32 3.66 -3.49 11.11
N VAL A 33 2.93 -3.73 10.04
CA VAL A 33 3.45 -4.32 8.78
C VAL A 33 3.97 -3.21 7.89
N CYS A 34 5.26 -3.25 7.60
CA CYS A 34 5.95 -2.27 6.78
C CYS A 34 6.42 -2.91 5.46
N CYS A 35 5.96 -2.40 4.35
CA CYS A 35 6.34 -2.78 2.99
C CYS A 35 5.87 -1.66 2.04
N SER A 36 6.57 -1.41 0.94
CA SER A 36 6.13 -0.44 -0.08
C SER A 36 4.91 -0.94 -0.85
N ASP A 37 4.84 -2.25 -1.16
CA ASP A 37 3.77 -2.87 -1.92
C ASP A 37 2.48 -3.04 -1.07
N PRO A 38 1.37 -2.37 -1.44
CA PRO A 38 0.11 -2.44 -0.69
C PRO A 38 -0.56 -3.83 -0.75
N GLU A 39 -0.38 -4.59 -1.84
CA GLU A 39 -0.95 -5.95 -1.95
C GLU A 39 -0.22 -6.91 -1.03
N VAL A 40 1.11 -6.85 -1.03
CA VAL A 40 1.92 -7.64 -0.10
C VAL A 40 1.55 -7.36 1.36
N ARG A 41 1.26 -6.10 1.70
CA ARG A 41 0.77 -5.75 3.05
C ARG A 41 -0.60 -6.35 3.35
N ARG A 42 -1.53 -6.33 2.37
CA ARG A 42 -2.88 -6.91 2.51
C ARG A 42 -2.82 -8.41 2.70
N ASP A 43 -2.09 -9.09 1.84
CA ASP A 43 -1.92 -10.54 1.90
C ASP A 43 -1.25 -10.97 3.19
N PHE A 44 -0.22 -10.24 3.62
CA PHE A 44 0.46 -10.54 4.88
C PHE A 44 -0.41 -10.26 6.11
N ALA A 45 -1.31 -9.30 6.06
CA ALA A 45 -2.29 -9.07 7.12
C ALA A 45 -3.24 -10.28 7.28
N VAL A 46 -3.64 -10.93 6.17
CA VAL A 46 -4.40 -12.19 6.21
C VAL A 46 -3.57 -13.30 6.86
N VAL A 47 -2.30 -13.45 6.49
CA VAL A 47 -1.38 -14.44 7.09
C VAL A 47 -1.21 -14.22 8.59
N LEU A 48 -1.09 -12.97 9.05
CA LEU A 48 -1.05 -12.66 10.48
C LEU A 48 -2.36 -13.00 11.18
N ALA A 49 -3.51 -12.79 10.52
CA ALA A 49 -4.80 -13.19 11.02
C ALA A 49 -4.93 -14.73 11.15
N GLU A 50 -4.45 -15.48 10.16
CA GLU A 50 -4.38 -16.95 10.23
C GLU A 50 -3.52 -17.42 11.40
N LEU A 51 -2.34 -16.85 11.56
CA LEU A 51 -1.47 -17.10 12.70
C LEU A 51 -2.14 -16.75 14.04
N ALA A 52 -2.90 -15.67 14.12
CA ALA A 52 -3.54 -15.21 15.34
C ALA A 52 -4.66 -16.13 15.82
N GLY A 53 -5.50 -16.66 14.93
CA GLY A 53 -6.77 -17.29 15.30
C GLY A 53 -6.96 -18.75 14.91
N CYS A 54 -6.12 -19.33 14.03
CA CYS A 54 -6.28 -20.74 13.62
C CYS A 54 -6.07 -21.70 14.80
N ARG A 55 -7.05 -22.50 15.12
CA ARG A 55 -7.00 -23.49 16.22
C ARG A 55 -6.48 -24.87 15.79
N GLY A 56 -6.37 -25.12 14.47
CA GLY A 56 -5.99 -26.43 13.91
C GLY A 56 -4.51 -26.79 14.05
N ALA A 57 -3.69 -25.92 14.66
CA ALA A 57 -2.26 -26.14 14.70
C ALA A 57 -1.72 -26.30 16.11
N GLU A 58 -1.46 -27.52 16.52
CA GLU A 58 -0.71 -27.85 17.73
C GLU A 58 0.76 -27.33 17.67
N SER A 59 1.28 -27.08 16.46
CA SER A 59 2.69 -26.71 16.21
C SER A 59 2.93 -25.21 15.99
N GLY A 60 1.91 -24.36 16.16
CA GLY A 60 2.02 -22.92 15.83
C GLY A 60 1.87 -22.59 14.33
N VAL A 61 1.74 -23.60 13.48
CA VAL A 61 1.56 -23.47 12.01
C VAL A 61 0.07 -23.49 11.69
N PRO A 62 -0.50 -22.51 10.99
CA PRO A 62 -1.89 -22.53 10.56
C PRO A 62 -2.22 -23.75 9.67
N ASP A 63 -3.42 -24.27 9.82
CA ASP A 63 -3.98 -25.29 8.93
C ASP A 63 -4.78 -24.55 7.82
N PRO A 64 -4.30 -24.52 6.57
CA PRO A 64 -4.94 -23.80 5.48
C PRO A 64 -6.31 -24.40 5.10
N ASP A 65 -6.55 -25.67 5.43
CA ASP A 65 -7.79 -26.36 5.10
C ASP A 65 -8.88 -26.19 6.17
N CYS A 66 -8.56 -25.56 7.30
CA CYS A 66 -9.57 -25.29 8.32
C CYS A 66 -10.55 -24.19 7.88
N ASP A 67 -11.78 -24.24 8.42
CA ASP A 67 -12.84 -23.28 8.07
C ASP A 67 -12.45 -21.81 8.34
N TYR A 68 -11.70 -21.57 9.40
CA TYR A 68 -11.21 -20.24 9.76
C TYR A 68 -10.27 -19.66 8.69
N CYS A 69 -9.21 -20.40 8.30
CA CYS A 69 -8.25 -19.94 7.30
C CYS A 69 -8.90 -19.77 5.93
N ARG A 70 -9.75 -20.72 5.50
CA ARG A 70 -10.48 -20.59 4.23
C ARG A 70 -11.38 -19.37 4.18
N ARG A 71 -12.07 -19.03 5.27
CA ARG A 71 -12.92 -17.83 5.32
C ARG A 71 -12.09 -16.53 5.32
N LEU A 72 -10.92 -16.52 5.93
CA LEU A 72 -10.01 -15.38 5.89
C LEU A 72 -9.51 -15.13 4.46
N GLU A 73 -8.99 -16.15 3.80
CA GLU A 73 -8.52 -16.05 2.40
C GLU A 73 -9.65 -15.68 1.43
N ALA A 74 -10.88 -16.18 1.67
CA ALA A 74 -12.06 -15.84 0.88
C ALA A 74 -12.68 -14.47 1.23
N GLY A 75 -12.16 -13.75 2.23
CA GLY A 75 -12.72 -12.46 2.69
C GLY A 75 -14.10 -12.56 3.34
N THR A 76 -14.52 -13.77 3.76
CA THR A 76 -15.86 -14.03 4.32
C THR A 76 -15.88 -14.24 5.83
N TYR A 77 -14.74 -14.04 6.50
CA TYR A 77 -14.68 -14.15 7.95
C TYR A 77 -15.36 -12.94 8.64
N PRO A 78 -16.42 -13.12 9.44
CA PRO A 78 -17.27 -12.04 9.90
C PRO A 78 -16.59 -11.07 10.88
N GLU A 79 -15.60 -11.53 11.63
CA GLU A 79 -14.84 -10.71 12.60
C GLU A 79 -13.52 -10.19 12.02
N PHE A 80 -13.39 -10.13 10.70
CA PHE A 80 -12.30 -9.46 10.01
C PHE A 80 -12.75 -8.08 9.56
N HIS A 81 -12.33 -7.08 10.33
CA HIS A 81 -12.72 -5.68 10.10
C HIS A 81 -11.57 -4.89 9.52
N THR A 82 -11.86 -4.12 8.50
CA THR A 82 -10.87 -3.26 7.85
C THR A 82 -11.21 -1.79 7.98
N LEU A 83 -10.19 -0.95 8.02
CA LEU A 83 -10.28 0.49 7.91
C LEU A 83 -9.25 0.97 6.89
N SER A 84 -9.70 1.77 5.93
CA SER A 84 -8.86 2.37 4.90
C SER A 84 -9.12 3.88 4.82
N PRO A 85 -8.16 4.67 4.34
CA PRO A 85 -8.39 6.08 4.05
C PRO A 85 -9.53 6.26 3.06
N MET A 86 -10.34 7.31 3.23
CA MET A 86 -11.49 7.60 2.38
C MET A 86 -11.65 9.11 2.14
N GLY A 87 -12.52 9.45 1.17
CA GLY A 87 -12.92 10.81 0.85
C GLY A 87 -11.87 11.59 0.04
N LYS A 88 -12.19 12.84 -0.30
CA LYS A 88 -11.36 13.70 -1.18
C LYS A 88 -9.94 13.91 -0.67
N MET A 89 -9.74 13.96 0.64
CA MET A 89 -8.43 14.17 1.28
C MET A 89 -7.66 12.87 1.49
N TYR A 90 -8.26 11.71 1.21
CA TYR A 90 -7.69 10.37 1.36
C TYR A 90 -6.93 10.19 2.68
N PHE A 91 -7.66 10.34 3.79
CA PHE A 91 -7.13 10.14 5.14
C PHE A 91 -8.13 9.42 6.05
N ILE A 92 -7.61 8.87 7.15
CA ILE A 92 -8.41 8.20 8.18
C ILE A 92 -8.85 9.22 9.22
N LYS A 93 -10.17 9.48 9.25
CA LYS A 93 -10.80 10.38 10.24
C LYS A 93 -10.92 9.69 11.60
N VAL A 94 -10.82 10.48 12.67
CA VAL A 94 -11.04 9.97 14.03
C VAL A 94 -12.51 9.61 14.29
N GLY A 95 -13.44 10.37 13.76
CA GLY A 95 -14.89 10.24 13.98
C GLY A 95 -15.38 10.91 15.26
N ASP A 96 -16.70 11.12 15.39
CA ASP A 96 -17.33 11.66 16.58
C ASP A 96 -17.23 10.70 17.78
N ARG A 97 -17.27 11.23 19.01
CA ARG A 97 -17.14 10.42 20.23
C ARG A 97 -18.41 9.67 20.60
N VAL A 98 -19.56 10.27 20.32
CA VAL A 98 -20.86 9.77 20.76
C VAL A 98 -21.53 8.97 19.65
N ASN A 99 -21.44 9.45 18.42
CA ASN A 99 -22.06 8.83 17.25
C ASN A 99 -21.09 8.85 16.07
N PRO A 100 -20.06 7.99 16.07
CA PRO A 100 -19.04 7.98 15.03
C PRO A 100 -19.63 7.57 13.69
N GLU A 101 -19.34 8.36 12.66
CA GLU A 101 -19.72 8.03 11.29
C GLU A 101 -19.05 6.72 10.82
N PRO A 102 -19.69 5.98 9.90
CA PRO A 102 -19.06 4.82 9.27
C PRO A 102 -17.68 5.15 8.67
N ASN A 103 -16.79 4.18 8.66
CA ASN A 103 -15.42 4.30 8.12
C ASN A 103 -14.54 5.37 8.81
N THR A 104 -14.80 5.64 10.08
CA THR A 104 -13.93 6.40 10.95
C THR A 104 -13.24 5.50 11.96
N LEU A 105 -12.11 5.95 12.53
CA LEU A 105 -11.37 5.14 13.49
C LEU A 105 -12.23 4.72 14.71
N ARG A 106 -13.00 5.63 15.26
CA ARG A 106 -13.88 5.29 16.41
C ARG A 106 -14.97 4.29 16.05
N SER A 107 -15.61 4.47 14.88
CA SER A 107 -16.56 3.47 14.37
C SER A 107 -15.93 2.09 14.18
N PHE A 108 -14.68 2.06 13.69
CA PHE A 108 -13.91 0.84 13.57
C PHE A 108 -13.60 0.21 14.93
N LEU A 109 -13.12 1.00 15.90
CA LEU A 109 -12.78 0.51 17.24
C LEU A 109 -13.99 -0.02 18.01
N ASN A 110 -15.16 0.63 17.89
CA ASN A 110 -16.40 0.19 18.54
C ASN A 110 -16.84 -1.22 18.14
N ARG A 111 -16.39 -1.74 16.97
CA ARG A 111 -16.68 -3.13 16.55
C ARG A 111 -16.03 -4.16 17.46
N PHE A 112 -14.99 -3.80 18.16
CA PHE A 112 -14.25 -4.71 19.07
C PHE A 112 -14.81 -4.71 20.49
N ASP A 113 -15.69 -3.77 20.86
CA ASP A 113 -16.30 -3.70 22.19
C ASP A 113 -17.32 -4.82 22.46
N PHE A 114 -17.86 -5.42 21.40
CA PHE A 114 -18.79 -6.54 21.52
C PHE A 114 -18.05 -7.86 21.73
N THR A 115 -18.66 -8.80 22.44
CA THR A 115 -18.09 -10.13 22.65
C THR A 115 -18.00 -10.89 21.33
N ALA A 116 -16.85 -11.54 21.07
CA ALA A 116 -16.71 -12.44 19.91
C ALA A 116 -17.79 -13.54 19.97
N THR A 117 -18.36 -13.87 18.82
CA THR A 117 -19.33 -14.96 18.74
C THR A 117 -18.62 -16.31 18.90
N ALA A 118 -19.33 -17.33 19.39
CA ALA A 118 -18.75 -18.68 19.55
C ALA A 118 -18.19 -19.26 18.24
N ALA A 119 -18.68 -18.77 17.09
CA ALA A 119 -18.24 -19.15 15.76
C ALA A 119 -16.98 -18.39 15.29
N ALA A 120 -16.54 -17.33 16.01
CA ALA A 120 -15.42 -16.49 15.62
C ALA A 120 -14.39 -16.45 16.77
N PRO A 121 -13.35 -17.30 16.72
CA PRO A 121 -12.39 -17.46 17.82
C PRO A 121 -11.53 -16.22 18.07
N ARG A 122 -11.45 -15.30 17.13
CA ARG A 122 -10.64 -14.10 17.23
C ARG A 122 -11.20 -12.95 16.38
N LYS A 123 -11.09 -11.74 16.88
CA LYS A 123 -11.40 -10.51 16.16
C LYS A 123 -10.14 -9.97 15.54
N ILE A 124 -10.19 -9.63 14.27
CA ILE A 124 -9.07 -9.09 13.51
C ILE A 124 -9.42 -7.69 13.04
N GLY A 125 -8.59 -6.73 13.42
CA GLY A 125 -8.70 -5.36 12.95
C GLY A 125 -7.51 -5.00 12.09
N VAL A 126 -7.74 -4.61 10.84
CA VAL A 126 -6.68 -4.19 9.93
C VAL A 126 -6.88 -2.74 9.55
N ILE A 127 -5.87 -1.91 9.79
CA ILE A 127 -5.83 -0.51 9.36
C ILE A 127 -4.83 -0.43 8.21
N TYR A 128 -5.34 -0.29 7.00
CA TYR A 128 -4.52 -0.10 5.81
C TYR A 128 -4.08 1.36 5.71
N GLU A 129 -2.85 1.58 5.22
CA GLU A 129 -2.26 2.90 5.04
C GLU A 129 -2.35 3.75 6.33
N ALA A 130 -1.89 3.15 7.43
CA ALA A 130 -1.95 3.75 8.76
C ALA A 130 -1.22 5.09 8.85
N ASP A 131 -0.27 5.36 7.95
CA ASP A 131 0.40 6.66 7.76
C ASP A 131 -0.56 7.78 7.31
N ARG A 132 -1.79 7.43 6.88
CA ARG A 132 -2.86 8.39 6.57
C ARG A 132 -3.72 8.78 7.78
N MET A 133 -3.37 8.33 8.98
CA MET A 133 -3.96 8.82 10.21
C MET A 133 -3.28 10.13 10.65
N ASN A 134 -4.07 11.16 10.97
CA ASN A 134 -3.53 12.33 11.65
C ASN A 134 -3.19 12.02 13.12
N ASP A 135 -2.50 12.92 13.80
CA ASP A 135 -2.07 12.74 15.20
C ASP A 135 -3.24 12.48 16.14
N GLU A 136 -4.40 13.12 15.91
CA GLU A 136 -5.60 12.90 16.70
C GLU A 136 -6.12 11.46 16.57
N ALA A 137 -6.15 10.91 15.36
CA ALA A 137 -6.55 9.54 15.11
C ALA A 137 -5.55 8.55 15.72
N GLN A 138 -4.24 8.79 15.55
CA GLN A 138 -3.22 7.95 16.17
C GLN A 138 -3.31 7.96 17.69
N ASN A 139 -3.52 9.12 18.32
CA ASN A 139 -3.70 9.23 19.77
C ASN A 139 -4.98 8.52 20.25
N ALA A 140 -6.07 8.56 19.48
CA ALA A 140 -7.29 7.83 19.82
C ALA A 140 -7.11 6.30 19.78
N LEU A 141 -6.18 5.80 18.96
CA LEU A 141 -5.85 4.37 18.85
C LEU A 141 -4.99 3.86 20.01
N LEU A 142 -4.20 4.72 20.69
CA LEU A 142 -3.20 4.32 21.68
C LEU A 142 -3.78 3.45 22.79
N LYS A 143 -4.96 3.80 23.32
CA LYS A 143 -5.59 3.03 24.38
C LYS A 143 -5.85 1.57 23.97
N THR A 144 -6.34 1.37 22.76
CA THR A 144 -6.64 0.03 22.23
C THR A 144 -5.36 -0.77 21.93
N LEU A 145 -4.27 -0.06 21.56
CA LEU A 145 -2.96 -0.69 21.37
C LEU A 145 -2.33 -1.12 22.70
N GLU A 146 -2.58 -0.38 23.78
CA GLU A 146 -2.08 -0.72 25.13
C GLU A 146 -2.89 -1.84 25.77
N GLU A 147 -4.21 -1.73 25.72
CA GLU A 147 -5.16 -2.64 26.35
C GLU A 147 -6.20 -3.11 25.31
N PRO A 148 -5.82 -4.04 24.42
CA PRO A 148 -6.75 -4.51 23.40
C PRO A 148 -7.91 -5.29 24.03
N PRO A 149 -9.10 -5.21 23.47
CA PRO A 149 -10.22 -6.06 23.87
C PRO A 149 -9.85 -7.56 23.77
N PRO A 150 -10.48 -8.42 24.61
CA PRO A 150 -10.19 -9.84 24.59
C PRO A 150 -10.29 -10.45 23.20
N ASP A 151 -9.39 -11.40 22.90
CA ASP A 151 -9.34 -12.13 21.63
C ASP A 151 -9.23 -11.23 20.39
N THR A 152 -8.63 -10.05 20.52
CA THR A 152 -8.45 -9.10 19.41
C THR A 152 -6.99 -9.07 18.96
N THR A 153 -6.78 -8.97 17.65
CA THR A 153 -5.48 -8.69 17.04
C THR A 153 -5.63 -7.50 16.11
N LEU A 154 -4.78 -6.49 16.31
CA LEU A 154 -4.74 -5.28 15.49
C LEU A 154 -3.51 -5.32 14.56
N ILE A 155 -3.71 -5.01 13.30
CA ILE A 155 -2.68 -5.01 12.27
C ILE A 155 -2.71 -3.65 11.58
N LEU A 156 -1.66 -2.87 11.76
CA LEU A 156 -1.45 -1.61 11.06
C LEU A 156 -0.55 -1.87 9.86
N CYS A 157 -0.95 -1.43 8.68
CA CYS A 157 -0.18 -1.56 7.45
C CYS A 157 0.27 -0.18 6.98
N THR A 158 1.55 -0.02 6.67
CA THR A 158 2.11 1.26 6.20
C THR A 158 3.27 1.04 5.22
N ALA A 159 3.40 1.95 4.25
CA ALA A 159 4.60 2.10 3.44
C ALA A 159 5.66 2.94 4.17
N ASN A 160 5.20 3.94 4.95
CA ASN A 160 6.08 4.88 5.63
C ASN A 160 5.90 4.82 7.16
N PRO A 161 6.63 3.95 7.87
CA PRO A 161 6.52 3.86 9.32
C PRO A 161 7.02 5.13 10.05
N ALA A 162 7.81 5.99 9.39
CA ALA A 162 8.30 7.23 10.00
C ALA A 162 7.17 8.28 10.17
N SER A 163 6.12 8.22 9.35
CA SER A 163 4.93 9.08 9.48
C SER A 163 4.04 8.75 10.67
N LEU A 164 4.25 7.58 11.30
CA LEU A 164 3.54 7.23 12.52
C LEU A 164 4.24 7.79 13.76
N LEU A 165 3.43 8.22 14.73
CA LEU A 165 3.95 8.70 16.01
C LEU A 165 4.83 7.63 16.68
N PRO A 166 5.94 8.02 17.33
CA PRO A 166 6.78 7.08 18.09
C PRO A 166 6.00 6.29 19.13
N THR A 167 4.97 6.89 19.72
CA THR A 167 4.06 6.27 20.69
C THR A 167 3.22 5.14 20.09
N THR A 168 2.75 5.29 18.85
CA THR A 168 2.04 4.23 18.11
C THR A 168 2.99 3.10 17.74
N ARG A 169 4.16 3.44 17.19
CA ARG A 169 5.16 2.45 16.76
C ARG A 169 5.68 1.59 17.92
N SER A 170 5.91 2.19 19.08
CA SER A 170 6.46 1.49 20.25
C SER A 170 5.50 0.45 20.84
N ARG A 171 4.19 0.52 20.52
CA ARG A 171 3.14 -0.39 20.98
C ARG A 171 2.81 -1.51 20.00
N CYS A 172 3.46 -1.51 18.85
CA CYS A 172 3.28 -2.53 17.82
C CYS A 172 4.55 -3.37 17.65
N GLN A 173 4.38 -4.67 17.44
CA GLN A 173 5.46 -5.49 16.92
C GLN A 173 5.70 -5.13 15.46
N ILE A 174 6.84 -4.52 15.17
CA ILE A 174 7.19 -4.11 13.81
C ILE A 174 7.61 -5.33 13.00
N VAL A 175 6.97 -5.52 11.86
CA VAL A 175 7.26 -6.55 10.86
C VAL A 175 7.63 -5.84 9.57
N LYS A 176 8.90 -5.92 9.22
CA LYS A 176 9.39 -5.40 7.93
C LYS A 176 9.43 -6.54 6.93
N LEU A 177 8.64 -6.42 5.88
CA LEU A 177 8.73 -7.32 4.73
C LEU A 177 9.78 -6.78 3.76
N PRO A 178 10.58 -7.66 3.16
CA PRO A 178 11.49 -7.22 2.12
C PRO A 178 10.68 -6.74 0.91
N ASP A 179 11.04 -5.59 0.39
CA ASP A 179 10.57 -5.09 -0.88
C ASP A 179 11.28 -5.87 -2.01
N ASN A 180 10.97 -7.14 -2.13
CA ASN A 180 11.54 -8.02 -3.15
C ASN A 180 10.83 -7.78 -4.48
N GLY A 181 11.29 -6.76 -5.19
CA GLY A 181 10.78 -6.36 -6.49
C GLY A 181 9.43 -5.63 -6.36
N CYS A 182 9.45 -4.33 -6.53
CA CYS A 182 8.23 -3.63 -6.86
C CYS A 182 7.61 -4.37 -8.05
N ARG A 183 6.41 -4.90 -7.90
CA ARG A 183 5.65 -5.38 -9.05
C ARG A 183 5.26 -4.12 -9.83
N PHE A 184 6.01 -3.84 -10.87
CA PHE A 184 5.66 -2.78 -11.83
C PHE A 184 4.50 -3.24 -12.72
N ASP A 185 3.49 -3.84 -12.07
CA ASP A 185 2.34 -4.45 -12.69
C ASP A 185 1.20 -3.42 -12.77
N PHE A 186 1.44 -2.38 -13.56
CA PHE A 186 0.44 -1.41 -13.95
C PHE A 186 0.55 -1.11 -15.44
N ASP A 187 -0.58 -0.76 -16.04
CA ASP A 187 -0.60 -0.44 -17.46
C ASP A 187 0.28 0.79 -17.76
N GLY A 188 1.20 0.62 -18.71
CA GLY A 188 2.16 1.66 -19.10
C GLY A 188 3.51 1.62 -18.38
N ALA A 189 3.81 0.66 -17.47
CA ALA A 189 5.10 0.58 -16.80
C ALA A 189 6.31 0.55 -17.77
N PRO A 190 6.34 -0.22 -18.87
CA PRO A 190 7.44 -0.15 -19.84
C PRO A 190 7.56 1.22 -20.51
N ARG A 191 6.45 1.87 -20.81
CA ARG A 191 6.44 3.24 -21.36
C ARG A 191 6.99 4.25 -20.35
N LEU A 192 6.67 4.10 -19.06
CA LEU A 192 7.22 4.94 -18.00
C LEU A 192 8.74 4.81 -17.93
N PHE A 193 9.27 3.59 -17.86
CA PHE A 193 10.71 3.36 -17.78
C PHE A 193 11.44 3.91 -19.01
N LYS A 194 10.87 3.75 -20.21
CA LYS A 194 11.41 4.35 -21.41
C LYS A 194 11.41 5.87 -21.33
N ALA A 195 10.31 6.51 -20.92
CA ALA A 195 10.23 7.95 -20.77
C ALA A 195 11.24 8.49 -19.76
N LEU A 196 11.43 7.82 -18.62
CA LEU A 196 12.44 8.17 -17.61
C LEU A 196 13.86 8.01 -18.18
N PHE A 197 14.10 6.94 -18.92
CA PHE A 197 15.39 6.71 -19.57
C PHE A 197 15.70 7.80 -20.59
N ASP A 198 14.72 8.16 -21.42
CA ASP A 198 14.85 9.21 -22.44
C ASP A 198 15.08 10.58 -21.77
N CYS A 199 14.42 10.90 -20.64
CA CYS A 199 14.71 12.09 -19.83
C CYS A 199 16.18 12.15 -19.39
N CYS A 200 16.72 11.02 -18.92
CA CYS A 200 18.08 10.99 -18.36
C CYS A 200 19.19 10.93 -19.41
N PHE A 201 18.95 10.28 -20.58
CA PHE A 201 20.03 9.88 -21.50
C PHE A 201 19.78 10.23 -22.96
N SER A 202 18.75 11.02 -23.31
CA SER A 202 18.55 11.47 -24.68
C SER A 202 19.76 12.28 -25.18
N SER A 203 20.22 11.94 -26.39
CA SER A 203 21.30 12.68 -27.06
C SER A 203 20.88 14.08 -27.52
N ASP A 204 19.59 14.22 -27.86
CA ASP A 204 19.01 15.49 -28.26
C ASP A 204 18.37 16.15 -27.04
N ARG A 205 19.18 16.94 -26.34
CA ARG A 205 18.77 17.72 -25.16
C ARG A 205 17.97 18.95 -25.53
N ASP A 206 16.96 18.78 -26.34
CA ASP A 206 16.06 19.86 -26.67
C ASP A 206 14.79 19.82 -25.79
N LEU A 207 14.18 20.98 -25.68
CA LEU A 207 12.96 21.16 -24.90
C LEU A 207 11.81 20.25 -25.44
N VAL A 208 11.87 19.86 -26.69
CA VAL A 208 10.84 19.05 -27.35
C VAL A 208 10.90 17.59 -26.87
N THR A 209 12.10 17.03 -26.78
CA THR A 209 12.29 15.66 -26.27
C THR A 209 11.92 15.56 -24.78
N ALA A 210 12.30 16.57 -23.99
CA ALA A 210 11.90 16.66 -22.59
C ALA A 210 10.38 16.76 -22.44
N GLU A 211 9.72 17.59 -23.24
CA GLU A 211 8.26 17.74 -23.20
C GLU A 211 7.54 16.45 -23.67
N ALA A 212 8.05 15.72 -24.65
CA ALA A 212 7.49 14.44 -25.08
C ALA A 212 7.54 13.38 -23.96
N ALA A 213 8.64 13.31 -23.22
CA ALA A 213 8.77 12.41 -22.06
C ALA A 213 7.85 12.83 -20.91
N VAL A 214 7.77 14.13 -20.61
CA VAL A 214 6.81 14.70 -19.65
C VAL A 214 5.39 14.29 -20.02
N GLN A 215 5.01 14.50 -21.27
CA GLN A 215 3.67 14.16 -21.75
C GLN A 215 3.37 12.66 -21.60
N SER A 216 4.34 11.80 -21.89
CA SER A 216 4.19 10.35 -21.71
C SER A 216 3.96 9.97 -20.23
N ILE A 217 4.69 10.59 -19.30
CA ILE A 217 4.52 10.36 -17.86
C ILE A 217 3.13 10.82 -17.38
N LEU A 218 2.65 11.98 -17.86
CA LEU A 218 1.33 12.53 -17.53
C LEU A 218 0.19 11.67 -18.10
N GLU A 219 0.33 11.18 -19.34
CA GLU A 219 -0.65 10.27 -19.94
C GLU A 219 -0.78 8.95 -19.15
N ILE A 220 0.33 8.40 -18.70
CA ILE A 220 0.32 7.20 -17.88
C ILE A 220 -0.39 7.47 -16.53
N SER A 221 -0.01 8.55 -15.84
CA SER A 221 -0.67 8.94 -14.59
C SER A 221 -2.18 9.18 -14.78
N GLY A 222 -2.59 9.87 -15.84
CA GLY A 222 -4.00 10.08 -16.17
C GLY A 222 -4.74 8.79 -16.50
N GLY A 223 -4.08 7.85 -17.18
CA GLY A 223 -4.61 6.52 -17.50
C GLY A 223 -4.93 5.70 -16.24
N LEU A 224 -4.12 5.81 -15.18
CA LEU A 224 -4.37 5.10 -13.91
C LEU A 224 -5.70 5.51 -13.27
N SER A 225 -6.09 6.79 -13.36
CA SER A 225 -7.38 7.27 -12.87
C SER A 225 -8.54 6.64 -13.63
N ALA A 226 -8.44 6.57 -14.95
CA ALA A 226 -9.48 5.98 -15.79
C ALA A 226 -9.65 4.47 -15.53
N VAL A 227 -8.54 3.75 -15.33
CA VAL A 227 -8.58 2.32 -14.97
C VAL A 227 -9.24 2.11 -13.61
N ALA A 228 -8.92 2.96 -12.63
CA ALA A 228 -9.51 2.88 -11.29
C ALA A 228 -11.01 3.18 -11.29
N GLU A 229 -11.46 4.15 -12.07
CA GLU A 229 -12.87 4.47 -12.25
C GLU A 229 -13.62 3.31 -12.93
N ALA A 230 -13.05 2.73 -13.99
CA ALA A 230 -13.66 1.60 -14.68
C ALA A 230 -13.78 0.36 -13.80
N ALA A 231 -12.78 0.06 -12.99
CA ALA A 231 -12.81 -1.04 -12.03
C ALA A 231 -13.91 -0.85 -10.96
N ALA A 232 -14.06 0.38 -10.45
CA ALA A 232 -15.12 0.69 -9.49
C ALA A 232 -16.52 0.62 -10.15
N ASP A 233 -16.66 1.06 -11.39
CA ASP A 233 -17.90 0.94 -12.14
C ASP A 233 -18.32 -0.52 -12.31
N GLU A 234 -17.38 -1.39 -12.66
CA GLU A 234 -17.66 -2.83 -12.81
C GLU A 234 -18.04 -3.47 -11.47
N GLU A 235 -17.33 -3.16 -10.38
CA GLU A 235 -17.61 -3.69 -9.04
C GLU A 235 -19.02 -3.31 -8.56
N PHE A 236 -19.45 -2.08 -8.78
CA PHE A 236 -20.74 -1.57 -8.29
C PHE A 236 -21.88 -1.67 -9.29
N ALA A 237 -21.66 -2.10 -10.53
CA ALA A 237 -22.66 -2.12 -11.60
C ALA A 237 -23.94 -2.86 -11.21
N SER A 238 -23.80 -4.09 -10.67
CA SER A 238 -24.93 -4.94 -10.29
C SER A 238 -25.76 -4.35 -9.13
N GLU A 239 -25.10 -3.78 -8.12
CA GLU A 239 -25.77 -3.13 -6.98
C GLU A 239 -26.50 -1.87 -7.45
N MET A 240 -25.90 -1.08 -8.32
CA MET A 240 -26.50 0.15 -8.85
C MET A 240 -27.73 -0.15 -9.72
N GLU A 241 -27.68 -1.19 -10.54
CA GLU A 241 -28.83 -1.63 -11.35
C GLU A 241 -29.99 -2.08 -10.45
N LEU A 242 -29.72 -2.91 -9.44
CA LEU A 242 -30.72 -3.43 -8.52
C LEU A 242 -31.42 -2.31 -7.72
N VAL A 243 -30.64 -1.37 -7.19
CA VAL A 243 -31.16 -0.22 -6.43
C VAL A 243 -31.90 0.76 -7.36
N GLY A 244 -31.46 0.90 -8.61
CA GLY A 244 -32.17 1.69 -9.63
C GLY A 244 -33.58 1.15 -9.91
N GLN A 245 -33.76 -0.15 -9.93
CA GLN A 245 -35.09 -0.79 -10.08
C GLN A 245 -36.01 -0.59 -8.89
N LEU A 246 -35.45 -0.32 -7.68
CA LEU A 246 -36.21 -0.07 -6.45
C LEU A 246 -36.62 1.40 -6.28
N ASP A 247 -36.18 2.30 -7.16
CA ASP A 247 -36.43 3.77 -7.14
C ASP A 247 -36.06 4.45 -5.79
N ASP A 248 -35.07 3.88 -5.07
CA ASP A 248 -34.57 4.44 -3.79
C ASP A 248 -33.42 5.42 -4.05
N SER A 249 -33.78 6.71 -4.22
CA SER A 249 -32.82 7.78 -4.48
C SER A 249 -31.80 8.01 -3.35
N ALA A 250 -32.15 7.69 -2.09
CA ALA A 250 -31.24 7.85 -0.95
C ALA A 250 -30.18 6.74 -0.95
N MET A 251 -30.57 5.52 -1.27
CA MET A 251 -29.68 4.37 -1.39
C MET A 251 -28.74 4.51 -2.60
N LEU A 252 -29.26 4.98 -3.75
CA LEU A 252 -28.43 5.30 -4.93
C LEU A 252 -27.34 6.32 -4.63
N LYS A 253 -27.65 7.39 -3.89
CA LYS A 253 -26.65 8.39 -3.49
C LYS A 253 -25.57 7.80 -2.57
N ARG A 254 -25.93 6.93 -1.64
CA ARG A 254 -24.97 6.24 -0.76
C ARG A 254 -24.07 5.30 -1.56
N LEU A 255 -24.63 4.60 -2.52
CA LEU A 255 -23.89 3.69 -3.38
C LEU A 255 -22.92 4.43 -4.30
N ALA A 256 -23.33 5.57 -4.88
CA ALA A 256 -22.47 6.43 -5.67
C ALA A 256 -21.27 6.94 -4.85
N VAL A 257 -21.48 7.35 -3.60
CA VAL A 257 -20.37 7.76 -2.71
C VAL A 257 -19.42 6.58 -2.45
N ARG A 258 -19.93 5.36 -2.20
CA ARG A 258 -19.11 4.18 -2.00
C ARG A 258 -18.28 3.84 -3.25
N ARG A 259 -18.90 3.93 -4.43
CA ARG A 259 -18.24 3.72 -5.71
C ARG A 259 -17.10 4.74 -5.92
N ASP A 260 -17.34 6.03 -5.68
CA ASP A 260 -16.34 7.07 -5.80
C ASP A 260 -15.18 6.90 -4.81
N ASP A 261 -15.47 6.47 -3.59
CA ASP A 261 -14.45 6.15 -2.60
C ASP A 261 -13.63 4.91 -2.99
N ALA A 262 -14.25 3.89 -3.58
CA ALA A 262 -13.56 2.70 -4.10
C ALA A 262 -12.64 3.07 -5.29
N ALA A 263 -13.14 3.84 -6.26
CA ALA A 263 -12.36 4.36 -7.38
C ALA A 263 -11.13 5.15 -6.89
N LYS A 264 -11.34 6.03 -5.90
CA LYS A 264 -10.26 6.79 -5.29
C LYS A 264 -9.23 5.90 -4.60
N GLY A 265 -9.67 4.89 -3.87
CA GLY A 265 -8.80 3.92 -3.22
C GLY A 265 -7.95 3.15 -4.24
N GLU A 266 -8.55 2.68 -5.34
CA GLU A 266 -7.84 2.00 -6.42
C GLU A 266 -6.82 2.93 -7.09
N TYR A 267 -7.25 4.16 -7.45
CA TYR A 267 -6.34 5.15 -8.00
C TYR A 267 -5.12 5.39 -7.10
N MET A 268 -5.31 5.55 -5.79
CA MET A 268 -4.20 5.77 -4.87
C MET A 268 -3.27 4.56 -4.76
N ARG A 269 -3.78 3.34 -4.92
CA ARG A 269 -2.95 2.13 -5.00
C ARG A 269 -2.09 2.10 -6.26
N GLN A 270 -2.71 2.34 -7.43
CA GLN A 270 -2.01 2.39 -8.72
C GLN A 270 -0.97 3.51 -8.75
N ARG A 271 -1.34 4.68 -8.25
CA ARG A 271 -0.44 5.82 -8.10
C ARG A 271 0.76 5.49 -7.20
N GLY A 272 0.54 4.77 -6.10
CA GLY A 272 1.63 4.31 -5.22
C GLY A 272 2.63 3.42 -5.96
N ARG A 273 2.16 2.50 -6.80
CA ARG A 273 3.00 1.67 -7.67
C ARG A 273 3.76 2.50 -8.71
N PHE A 274 3.09 3.44 -9.33
CA PHE A 274 3.68 4.35 -10.30
C PHE A 274 4.81 5.19 -9.69
N VAL A 275 4.60 5.81 -8.53
CA VAL A 275 5.62 6.59 -7.81
C VAL A 275 6.77 5.68 -7.34
N SER A 276 6.47 4.49 -6.83
CA SER A 276 7.49 3.50 -6.46
C SER A 276 8.34 3.05 -7.65
N ALA A 277 7.74 2.92 -8.84
CA ALA A 277 8.46 2.60 -10.08
C ALA A 277 9.45 3.72 -10.46
N ILE A 278 9.03 4.98 -10.37
CA ILE A 278 9.89 6.15 -10.59
C ILE A 278 11.06 6.14 -9.60
N TYR A 279 10.76 5.98 -8.31
CA TYR A 279 11.78 5.94 -7.27
C TYR A 279 12.78 4.79 -7.51
N THR A 280 12.28 3.60 -7.82
CA THR A 280 13.15 2.44 -8.06
C THR A 280 14.06 2.67 -9.26
N PHE A 281 13.55 3.22 -10.37
CA PHE A 281 14.37 3.57 -11.53
C PHE A 281 15.52 4.50 -11.13
N CYS A 282 15.22 5.58 -10.41
CA CYS A 282 16.20 6.55 -9.91
C CYS A 282 17.22 5.92 -8.95
N ALA A 283 16.76 5.04 -8.05
CA ALA A 283 17.63 4.31 -7.13
C ALA A 283 18.59 3.34 -7.84
N GLN A 284 18.15 2.67 -8.93
CA GLN A 284 19.06 1.84 -9.73
C GLN A 284 20.13 2.70 -10.42
N LEU A 285 19.79 3.88 -10.93
CA LEU A 285 20.77 4.81 -11.50
C LEU A 285 21.80 5.29 -10.45
N TYR A 286 21.34 5.57 -9.24
CA TYR A 286 22.22 5.91 -8.13
C TYR A 286 23.19 4.76 -7.81
N LEU A 287 22.72 3.51 -7.74
CA LEU A 287 23.58 2.34 -7.51
C LEU A 287 24.63 2.18 -8.60
N LEU A 288 24.28 2.37 -9.87
CA LEU A 288 25.24 2.37 -10.98
C LEU A 288 26.29 3.48 -10.81
N SER A 289 25.90 4.67 -10.40
CA SER A 289 26.83 5.79 -10.14
C SER A 289 27.77 5.52 -8.97
N CYS A 290 27.39 4.66 -8.03
CA CYS A 290 28.24 4.16 -6.94
C CYS A 290 29.17 3.02 -7.36
N GLY A 291 29.14 2.57 -8.63
CA GLY A 291 30.02 1.53 -9.16
C GLY A 291 29.45 0.11 -9.00
N VAL A 292 28.16 -0.06 -8.67
CA VAL A 292 27.50 -1.37 -8.70
C VAL A 292 27.38 -1.82 -10.16
N ALA A 293 27.80 -3.05 -10.45
CA ALA A 293 27.70 -3.58 -11.81
C ALA A 293 26.23 -3.79 -12.22
N PHE A 294 25.89 -3.58 -13.47
CA PHE A 294 24.51 -3.73 -13.97
C PHE A 294 23.92 -5.12 -13.67
N ALA A 295 24.76 -6.17 -13.70
CA ALA A 295 24.33 -7.54 -13.39
C ALA A 295 23.98 -7.77 -11.90
N ASP A 296 24.47 -6.89 -11.01
CA ASP A 296 24.28 -6.99 -9.56
C ASP A 296 23.17 -6.03 -9.06
N LEU A 297 22.49 -5.34 -9.97
CA LEU A 297 21.37 -4.49 -9.61
C LEU A 297 20.21 -5.31 -9.05
N PRO A 298 19.55 -4.84 -7.97
CA PRO A 298 18.41 -5.55 -7.40
C PRO A 298 17.15 -5.56 -8.30
N ASN A 299 16.97 -4.54 -9.16
CA ASN A 299 15.81 -4.39 -10.04
C ASN A 299 16.23 -3.95 -11.46
N PRO A 300 17.00 -4.77 -12.20
CA PRO A 300 17.46 -4.39 -13.55
C PRO A 300 16.33 -4.27 -14.58
N GLU A 301 15.17 -4.85 -14.31
CA GLU A 301 13.96 -4.82 -15.15
C GLU A 301 13.42 -3.41 -15.37
N VAL A 302 13.70 -2.44 -14.49
CA VAL A 302 13.28 -1.05 -14.67
C VAL A 302 13.91 -0.37 -15.90
N PHE A 303 14.94 -0.97 -16.47
CA PHE A 303 15.55 -0.45 -17.69
C PHE A 303 14.94 -1.06 -18.95
N ASP A 304 14.04 -2.03 -18.84
CA ASP A 304 13.32 -2.66 -19.98
C ASP A 304 14.24 -3.06 -21.15
N GLY A 305 15.39 -3.67 -20.84
CA GLY A 305 16.40 -4.05 -21.81
C GLY A 305 17.31 -2.92 -22.33
N LEU A 306 17.05 -1.68 -21.95
CA LEU A 306 17.93 -0.53 -22.20
C LEU A 306 19.14 -0.58 -21.25
N ARG A 307 20.30 -0.12 -21.74
CA ARG A 307 21.50 -0.04 -20.90
C ARG A 307 21.89 1.40 -20.66
N PRO A 308 21.89 1.85 -19.38
CA PRO A 308 22.44 3.15 -19.03
C PRO A 308 23.94 3.25 -19.39
N PRO A 309 24.44 4.47 -19.64
CA PRO A 309 25.86 4.68 -19.90
C PRO A 309 26.73 4.23 -18.71
N GLU A 310 27.91 3.70 -18.97
CA GLU A 310 28.86 3.25 -17.92
C GLU A 310 29.48 4.40 -17.11
N ASN A 311 29.39 5.63 -17.61
CA ASN A 311 30.05 6.82 -17.05
C ASN A 311 29.10 7.74 -16.27
N ILE A 312 28.07 7.17 -15.64
CA ILE A 312 27.18 7.93 -14.74
C ILE A 312 28.01 8.40 -13.55
N THR A 313 28.07 9.71 -13.35
CA THR A 313 28.80 10.28 -12.20
C THR A 313 27.97 10.17 -10.92
N LEU A 314 28.66 10.07 -9.76
CA LEU A 314 27.99 10.04 -8.46
C LEU A 314 27.06 11.26 -8.27
N ARG A 315 27.47 12.43 -8.72
CA ARG A 315 26.66 13.65 -8.67
C ARG A 315 25.36 13.53 -9.44
N GLN A 316 25.36 12.86 -10.61
CA GLN A 316 24.16 12.60 -11.39
C GLN A 316 23.24 11.62 -10.68
N GLY A 317 23.79 10.53 -10.14
CA GLY A 317 23.02 9.56 -9.37
C GLY A 317 22.35 10.16 -8.13
N GLU A 318 23.09 10.93 -7.34
CA GLU A 318 22.55 11.65 -6.15
C GLU A 318 21.45 12.64 -6.53
N PHE A 319 21.62 13.36 -7.64
CA PHE A 319 20.60 14.30 -8.09
C PHE A 319 19.30 13.59 -8.47
N VAL A 320 19.39 12.56 -9.32
CA VAL A 320 18.22 11.81 -9.80
C VAL A 320 17.45 11.18 -8.63
N LEU A 321 18.18 10.62 -7.65
CA LEU A 321 17.56 10.04 -6.45
C LEU A 321 16.86 11.10 -5.60
N ARG A 322 17.51 12.26 -5.38
CA ARG A 322 16.93 13.36 -4.63
C ARG A 322 15.67 13.93 -5.28
N GLU A 323 15.63 14.06 -6.62
CA GLU A 323 14.44 14.50 -7.33
C GLU A 323 13.27 13.52 -7.14
N ALA A 324 13.56 12.20 -7.11
CA ALA A 324 12.53 11.20 -6.84
C ALA A 324 12.01 11.28 -5.38
N GLU A 325 12.89 11.50 -4.40
CA GLU A 325 12.51 11.71 -2.99
C GLU A 325 11.67 12.99 -2.82
N GLU A 326 12.03 14.06 -3.52
CA GLU A 326 11.29 15.32 -3.50
C GLU A 326 9.92 15.19 -4.16
N LEU A 327 9.82 14.44 -5.27
CA LEU A 327 8.54 14.09 -5.88
C LEU A 327 7.65 13.32 -4.91
N GLU A 328 8.16 12.25 -4.29
CA GLU A 328 7.41 11.45 -3.32
C GLU A 328 6.90 12.32 -2.17
N HIS A 329 7.78 13.16 -1.62
CA HIS A 329 7.42 14.09 -0.54
C HIS A 329 6.36 15.12 -0.99
N THR A 330 6.52 15.71 -2.17
CA THR A 330 5.57 16.71 -2.71
C THR A 330 4.19 16.11 -2.93
N LEU A 331 4.12 14.87 -3.38
CA LEU A 331 2.87 14.16 -3.61
C LEU A 331 2.13 13.75 -2.32
N LEU A 332 2.74 13.86 -1.14
CA LEU A 332 2.06 13.71 0.15
C LEU A 332 1.20 14.93 0.51
N PHE A 333 1.50 16.10 -0.06
CA PHE A 333 0.75 17.33 0.16
C PHE A 333 -0.31 17.54 -0.92
N ASN A 334 -1.23 18.46 -0.69
CA ASN A 334 -2.31 18.78 -1.63
C ASN A 334 -1.81 19.68 -2.78
N VAL A 335 -0.82 19.19 -3.53
CA VAL A 335 -0.25 19.85 -4.71
C VAL A 335 -0.82 19.22 -5.96
N SER A 336 -0.90 19.97 -7.06
CA SER A 336 -1.27 19.41 -8.35
C SER A 336 -0.26 18.36 -8.77
N GLU A 337 -0.73 17.11 -8.91
CA GLU A 337 0.08 15.98 -9.34
C GLU A 337 0.73 16.23 -10.70
N GLU A 338 -0.02 16.82 -11.63
CA GLU A 338 0.49 17.21 -12.94
C GLU A 338 1.70 18.14 -12.82
N LEU A 339 1.61 19.18 -12.00
CA LEU A 339 2.71 20.13 -11.78
C LEU A 339 3.93 19.46 -11.13
N ALA A 340 3.72 18.58 -10.16
CA ALA A 340 4.79 17.85 -9.50
C ALA A 340 5.52 16.91 -10.48
N LEU A 341 4.80 16.13 -11.27
CA LEU A 341 5.35 15.23 -12.27
C LEU A 341 6.06 15.99 -13.40
N ARG A 342 5.48 17.10 -13.85
CA ARG A 342 6.10 17.97 -14.85
C ARG A 342 7.42 18.56 -14.34
N SER A 343 7.43 19.11 -13.13
CA SER A 343 8.64 19.64 -12.51
C SER A 343 9.73 18.58 -12.38
N PHE A 344 9.38 17.40 -11.88
CA PHE A 344 10.29 16.27 -11.76
C PHE A 344 10.92 15.89 -13.12
N ALA A 345 10.10 15.65 -14.14
CA ALA A 345 10.58 15.20 -15.44
C ALA A 345 11.45 16.26 -16.15
N VAL A 346 11.08 17.54 -16.03
CA VAL A 346 11.89 18.65 -16.56
C VAL A 346 13.25 18.73 -15.84
N ASN A 347 13.27 18.60 -14.53
CA ASN A 347 14.52 18.61 -13.76
C ASN A 347 15.43 17.46 -14.17
N LEU A 348 14.89 16.24 -14.37
CA LEU A 348 15.66 15.11 -14.88
C LEU A 348 16.28 15.40 -16.27
N ALA A 349 15.48 15.93 -17.18
CA ALA A 349 15.93 16.21 -18.55
C ALA A 349 17.01 17.32 -18.61
N LEU A 350 16.92 18.32 -17.75
CA LEU A 350 17.87 19.43 -17.72
C LEU A 350 19.18 19.08 -17.02
N PHE A 351 19.17 18.13 -16.10
CA PHE A 351 20.35 17.80 -15.28
C PHE A 351 21.20 16.66 -15.85
N ALA A 352 20.67 15.80 -16.70
CA ALA A 352 21.43 14.69 -17.30
C ALA A 352 22.63 15.12 -18.16
N GLY A 353 23.05 16.40 -18.01
CA GLY A 353 24.20 17.06 -18.61
C GLY A 353 25.42 17.23 -17.71
#